data_6b8f04eeb1795a3da965313f15af400e
#
_entry.id   6b8f04eeb1795a3da965313f15af400e
#
_cell.length_a   1.000
_cell.length_b   1.000
_cell.length_c   1.000
_cell.angle_alpha   90.00
_cell.angle_beta   90.00
_cell.angle_gamma   90.00
#
_symmetry.space_group_name_H-M   'P 1'
#
loop_
_entity.id
_entity.type
_entity.pdbx_description
1 polymer ?
#
loop_
_entity_poly.entity_id
_entity_poly.type
_entity_poly.pdbx_seq_one_letter_code
_entity_poly.pdbx_strand_id
1 'polypeptide(L)'
;LNNSSETLNNTIDLSRLMAILRKHFKMLIVWTLLAGVLGFVVAQFVVVPKYTATTEILVNQKHSNDANGAAYTNQQADIQMINTYKDLITNQVVLNKVSHQLNSAEVAREYGRSYNMPVSELKDAVKISTQQNSQVFSVAVKTDDPNLSAATANTIAQVFKKQIKKIMSVNNVTIVSRAAAPDSPSFPNVKLFTLAGAVLGLLLSAIYLIVKELMDTTIKDDDFMTKELGLTNLGHINHFHLSHAFRANQVRREDNTHAERRV
;
A
#
# COMPACT_ATOMS: atom_id res chain seq x y z
N LEU A 1 -13.40 50.03 33.14
CA LEU A 1 -14.14 48.88 32.62
C LEU A 1 -13.32 48.27 31.46
N ASN A 2 -12.25 47.53 31.78
CA ASN A 2 -11.53 46.71 30.82
C ASN A 2 -12.00 45.28 31.02
N ASN A 3 -12.91 44.84 30.18
CA ASN A 3 -13.21 43.43 29.99
C ASN A 3 -12.07 42.79 29.17
N SER A 4 -11.07 42.34 29.85
CA SER A 4 -10.15 41.34 29.29
C SER A 4 -10.91 40.02 29.29
N SER A 5 -11.59 39.72 28.21
CA SER A 5 -12.04 38.38 27.89
C SER A 5 -10.78 37.53 27.68
N GLU A 6 -10.31 36.90 28.75
CA GLU A 6 -9.41 35.75 28.66
C GLU A 6 -10.14 34.64 27.90
N THR A 7 -10.04 34.68 26.57
CA THR A 7 -10.29 33.51 25.77
C THR A 7 -9.26 32.47 26.24
N LEU A 8 -9.76 31.44 26.89
CA LEU A 8 -9.03 30.19 27.12
C LEU A 8 -8.59 29.69 25.76
N ASN A 9 -7.47 30.21 25.25
CA ASN A 9 -6.78 29.70 24.07
C ASN A 9 -6.20 28.33 24.43
N ASN A 10 -7.06 27.33 24.43
CA ASN A 10 -6.67 25.95 24.40
C ASN A 10 -6.17 25.61 22.97
N THR A 11 -5.38 26.53 22.39
CA THR A 11 -4.68 26.30 21.13
C THR A 11 -3.57 25.31 21.46
N ILE A 12 -3.74 24.11 20.94
CA ILE A 12 -2.66 23.11 20.95
C ILE A 12 -1.47 23.78 20.27
N ASP A 13 -0.51 24.23 21.05
CA ASP A 13 0.65 24.94 20.54
C ASP A 13 1.50 23.96 19.71
N LEU A 14 1.66 24.24 18.43
CA LEU A 14 2.42 23.40 17.50
C LEU A 14 3.87 23.19 17.99
N SER A 15 4.42 24.18 18.68
CA SER A 15 5.74 24.10 19.29
C SER A 15 5.78 23.05 20.42
N ARG A 16 4.71 22.95 21.18
CA ARG A 16 4.55 21.94 22.26
C ARG A 16 4.44 20.52 21.68
N LEU A 17 3.66 20.34 20.60
CA LEU A 17 3.59 19.07 19.88
C LEU A 17 4.95 18.64 19.35
N MET A 18 5.70 19.57 18.74
CA MET A 18 7.03 19.29 18.24
C MET A 18 8.01 18.92 19.37
N ALA A 19 7.93 19.55 20.52
CA ALA A 19 8.74 19.23 21.69
C ALA A 19 8.44 17.82 22.23
N ILE A 20 7.16 17.41 22.28
CA ILE A 20 6.74 16.06 22.68
C ILE A 20 7.31 15.00 21.72
N LEU A 21 7.18 15.21 20.40
CA LEU A 21 7.72 14.30 19.40
C LEU A 21 9.25 14.18 19.51
N ARG A 22 9.95 15.30 19.72
CA ARG A 22 11.42 15.30 19.90
C ARG A 22 11.84 14.57 21.17
N LYS A 23 11.13 14.76 22.28
CA LYS A 23 11.42 14.09 23.55
C LYS A 23 11.31 12.57 23.45
N HIS A 24 10.33 12.08 22.69
CA HIS A 24 10.03 10.65 22.55
C HIS A 24 10.44 10.07 21.18
N PHE A 25 11.38 10.70 20.47
CA PHE A 25 11.82 10.33 19.13
C PHE A 25 12.26 8.85 19.02
N LYS A 26 12.98 8.35 20.04
CA LYS A 26 13.39 6.93 20.07
C LYS A 26 12.19 5.99 20.08
N MET A 27 11.14 6.32 20.81
CA MET A 27 9.92 5.53 20.88
C MET A 27 9.17 5.56 19.55
N LEU A 28 9.11 6.72 18.89
CA LEU A 28 8.53 6.87 17.54
C LEU A 28 9.24 5.96 16.54
N ILE A 29 10.57 5.97 16.51
CA ILE A 29 11.36 5.13 15.59
C ILE A 29 11.07 3.65 15.84
N VAL A 30 11.07 3.20 17.10
CA VAL A 30 10.83 1.79 17.44
C VAL A 30 9.45 1.34 16.98
N TRP A 31 8.40 2.12 17.25
CA TRP A 31 7.03 1.82 16.81
C TRP A 31 6.87 1.84 15.30
N THR A 32 7.48 2.82 14.62
CA THR A 32 7.50 2.89 13.15
C THR A 32 8.16 1.69 12.53
N LEU A 33 9.31 1.28 13.08
CA LEU A 33 10.06 0.13 12.58
C LEU A 33 9.29 -1.18 12.82
N LEU A 34 8.71 -1.34 14.01
CA LEU A 34 7.91 -2.51 14.36
C LEU A 34 6.67 -2.63 13.46
N ALA A 35 5.98 -1.53 13.21
CA ALA A 35 4.82 -1.50 12.32
C ALA A 35 5.22 -1.75 10.84
N GLY A 36 6.39 -1.24 10.40
CA GLY A 36 6.94 -1.55 9.09
C GLY A 36 7.25 -3.04 8.91
N VAL A 37 7.85 -3.67 9.94
CA VAL A 37 8.09 -5.12 9.95
C VAL A 37 6.77 -5.91 9.92
N LEU A 38 5.77 -5.48 10.67
CA LEU A 38 4.43 -6.09 10.61
C LEU A 38 3.83 -5.97 9.20
N GLY A 39 3.93 -4.80 8.56
CA GLY A 39 3.49 -4.61 7.18
C GLY A 39 4.22 -5.53 6.19
N PHE A 40 5.53 -5.73 6.38
CA PHE A 40 6.31 -6.69 5.60
C PHE A 40 5.82 -8.14 5.80
N VAL A 41 5.64 -8.57 7.05
CA VAL A 41 5.18 -9.93 7.39
C VAL A 41 3.79 -10.19 6.81
N VAL A 42 2.87 -9.24 6.94
CA VAL A 42 1.52 -9.35 6.37
C VAL A 42 1.59 -9.49 4.85
N ALA A 43 2.39 -8.67 4.17
CA ALA A 43 2.54 -8.74 2.71
C ALA A 43 3.14 -10.07 2.24
N GLN A 44 4.07 -10.65 2.99
CA GLN A 44 4.80 -11.84 2.57
C GLN A 44 4.07 -13.15 2.91
N PHE A 45 3.36 -13.19 4.05
CA PHE A 45 2.82 -14.44 4.61
C PHE A 45 1.29 -14.50 4.68
N VAL A 46 0.60 -13.36 4.72
CA VAL A 46 -0.86 -13.32 4.87
C VAL A 46 -1.55 -13.10 3.54
N VAL A 47 -1.00 -12.22 2.69
CA VAL A 47 -1.63 -11.87 1.42
C VAL A 47 -1.28 -12.89 0.35
N VAL A 48 -2.30 -13.46 -0.28
CA VAL A 48 -2.13 -14.40 -1.40
C VAL A 48 -1.48 -13.67 -2.59
N PRO A 49 -0.35 -14.17 -3.11
CA PRO A 49 0.31 -13.55 -4.26
C PRO A 49 -0.56 -13.65 -5.51
N LYS A 50 -0.61 -12.57 -6.29
CA LYS A 50 -1.30 -12.53 -7.58
C LYS A 50 -0.29 -12.24 -8.68
N TYR A 51 -0.44 -12.95 -9.78
CA TYR A 51 0.40 -12.86 -10.97
C TYR A 51 -0.39 -12.20 -12.10
N THR A 52 0.26 -11.32 -12.85
CA THR A 52 -0.38 -10.63 -13.98
C THR A 52 0.36 -10.97 -15.27
N ALA A 53 -0.33 -11.61 -16.19
CA ALA A 53 0.15 -11.86 -17.53
C ALA A 53 -0.59 -10.95 -18.53
N THR A 54 0.13 -10.41 -19.50
CA THR A 54 -0.42 -9.43 -20.45
C THR A 54 -0.19 -9.89 -21.89
N THR A 55 -1.22 -9.85 -22.70
CA THR A 55 -1.15 -10.02 -24.15
C THR A 55 -1.52 -8.73 -24.85
N GLU A 56 -0.91 -8.45 -26.00
CA GLU A 56 -1.18 -7.25 -26.78
C GLU A 56 -1.81 -7.58 -28.12
N ILE A 57 -2.86 -6.85 -28.45
CA ILE A 57 -3.68 -7.07 -29.64
C ILE A 57 -3.73 -5.79 -30.44
N LEU A 58 -3.35 -5.88 -31.71
CA LEU A 58 -3.49 -4.82 -32.71
C LEU A 58 -4.77 -5.08 -33.52
N VAL A 59 -5.63 -4.07 -33.60
CA VAL A 59 -6.79 -4.08 -34.50
C VAL A 59 -6.63 -2.97 -35.53
N ASN A 60 -6.42 -3.36 -36.78
CA ASN A 60 -6.30 -2.43 -37.88
C ASN A 60 -7.53 -2.57 -38.79
N GLN A 61 -8.27 -1.49 -38.97
CA GLN A 61 -9.34 -1.43 -39.99
C GLN A 61 -8.72 -1.04 -41.32
N LYS A 62 -8.97 -1.85 -42.38
CA LYS A 62 -8.70 -1.41 -43.73
C LYS A 62 -9.73 -0.34 -44.09
N HIS A 63 -9.38 0.91 -43.99
CA HIS A 63 -10.12 1.99 -44.64
C HIS A 63 -9.84 1.89 -46.14
N SER A 64 -10.90 1.76 -46.95
CA SER A 64 -10.78 1.93 -48.39
C SER A 64 -10.21 3.30 -48.66
N ASN A 65 -9.19 3.35 -49.52
CA ASN A 65 -8.48 4.56 -49.91
C ASN A 65 -9.42 5.53 -50.64
N ASP A 66 -10.21 6.30 -49.90
CA ASP A 66 -10.80 7.51 -50.42
C ASP A 66 -9.86 8.66 -50.06
N ALA A 67 -9.05 9.01 -51.05
CA ALA A 67 -8.15 10.13 -51.01
C ALA A 67 -8.94 11.41 -50.76
N ASN A 68 -8.67 12.06 -49.66
CA ASN A 68 -8.70 13.48 -49.35
C ASN A 68 -9.22 13.77 -47.94
N GLY A 69 -8.31 14.07 -47.05
CA GLY A 69 -8.64 14.77 -45.80
C GLY A 69 -9.17 13.94 -44.60
N ALA A 70 -9.47 12.66 -44.79
CA ALA A 70 -10.11 11.82 -43.78
C ALA A 70 -9.17 11.18 -42.72
N ALA A 71 -7.86 11.40 -42.79
CA ALA A 71 -6.90 10.72 -41.90
C ALA A 71 -7.11 11.01 -40.42
N TYR A 72 -7.42 12.25 -40.06
CA TYR A 72 -7.67 12.63 -38.65
C TYR A 72 -9.00 12.14 -38.10
N THR A 73 -10.05 12.12 -38.95
CA THR A 73 -11.38 11.66 -38.57
C THR A 73 -11.40 10.14 -38.37
N ASN A 74 -10.63 9.40 -39.17
CA ASN A 74 -10.48 7.96 -39.07
C ASN A 74 -9.74 7.55 -37.80
N GLN A 75 -8.71 8.28 -37.40
CA GLN A 75 -7.97 8.02 -36.18
C GLN A 75 -8.82 8.20 -34.91
N GLN A 76 -9.67 9.21 -34.89
CA GLN A 76 -10.62 9.45 -33.78
C GLN A 76 -11.68 8.33 -33.70
N ALA A 77 -12.16 7.85 -34.85
CA ALA A 77 -13.09 6.73 -34.91
C ALA A 77 -12.47 5.43 -34.42
N ASP A 78 -11.20 5.16 -34.76
CA ASP A 78 -10.47 3.97 -34.31
C ASP A 78 -10.31 3.94 -32.79
N ILE A 79 -10.04 5.10 -32.14
CA ILE A 79 -9.95 5.21 -30.69
C ILE A 79 -11.29 4.90 -30.00
N GLN A 80 -12.43 5.39 -30.56
CA GLN A 80 -13.76 5.07 -30.03
C GLN A 80 -14.10 3.58 -30.18
N MET A 81 -13.65 2.95 -31.26
CA MET A 81 -13.86 1.53 -31.50
C MET A 81 -13.15 0.65 -30.44
N ILE A 82 -12.05 1.12 -29.82
CA ILE A 82 -11.35 0.38 -28.79
C ILE A 82 -12.24 0.16 -27.54
N ASN A 83 -13.08 1.14 -27.19
CA ASN A 83 -14.06 0.95 -26.11
C ASN A 83 -15.06 -0.15 -26.46
N THR A 84 -15.51 -0.21 -27.71
CA THR A 84 -16.38 -1.29 -28.20
C THR A 84 -15.68 -2.65 -28.12
N TYR A 85 -14.38 -2.72 -28.45
CA TYR A 85 -13.62 -3.97 -28.34
C TYR A 85 -13.44 -4.41 -26.87
N LYS A 86 -13.26 -3.46 -25.96
CA LYS A 86 -13.22 -3.73 -24.53
C LYS A 86 -14.54 -4.34 -24.03
N ASP A 87 -15.66 -3.73 -24.41
CA ASP A 87 -16.99 -4.22 -24.05
C ASP A 87 -17.26 -5.60 -24.65
N LEU A 88 -16.79 -5.83 -25.89
CA LEU A 88 -16.93 -7.12 -26.54
C LEU A 88 -16.14 -8.22 -25.84
N ILE A 89 -14.89 -7.95 -25.43
CA ILE A 89 -14.04 -8.92 -24.71
C ILE A 89 -14.64 -9.28 -23.35
N THR A 90 -15.19 -8.29 -22.63
CA THR A 90 -15.80 -8.50 -21.31
C THR A 90 -17.25 -8.99 -21.38
N ASN A 91 -17.79 -9.15 -22.60
CA ASN A 91 -19.13 -9.67 -22.81
C ASN A 91 -19.22 -11.13 -22.34
N GLN A 92 -20.34 -11.47 -21.69
CA GLN A 92 -20.59 -12.80 -21.16
C GLN A 92 -20.47 -13.93 -22.22
N VAL A 93 -20.87 -13.65 -23.45
CA VAL A 93 -20.79 -14.63 -24.55
C VAL A 93 -19.34 -14.97 -24.88
N VAL A 94 -18.46 -13.96 -24.90
CA VAL A 94 -17.02 -14.15 -25.14
C VAL A 94 -16.36 -14.84 -23.95
N LEU A 95 -16.66 -14.39 -22.73
CA LEU A 95 -16.11 -14.98 -21.52
C LEU A 95 -16.55 -16.44 -21.31
N ASN A 96 -17.79 -16.80 -21.66
CA ASN A 96 -18.23 -18.20 -21.66
C ASN A 96 -17.38 -19.07 -22.60
N LYS A 97 -17.08 -18.57 -23.80
CA LYS A 97 -16.21 -19.29 -24.74
C LYS A 97 -14.77 -19.43 -24.23
N VAL A 98 -14.27 -18.38 -23.56
CA VAL A 98 -12.95 -18.42 -22.91
C VAL A 98 -12.93 -19.48 -21.82
N SER A 99 -13.91 -19.50 -20.92
CA SER A 99 -14.05 -20.50 -19.86
C SER A 99 -14.05 -21.92 -20.40
N HIS A 100 -14.84 -22.18 -21.45
CA HIS A 100 -14.85 -23.48 -22.11
C HIS A 100 -13.53 -23.84 -22.77
N GLN A 101 -12.85 -22.88 -23.41
CA GLN A 101 -11.56 -23.14 -24.06
C GLN A 101 -10.43 -23.35 -23.06
N LEU A 102 -10.47 -22.69 -21.90
CA LEU A 102 -9.53 -22.93 -20.80
C LEU A 102 -9.57 -24.38 -20.28
N ASN A 103 -10.76 -25.00 -20.35
CA ASN A 103 -10.93 -26.39 -19.95
C ASN A 103 -10.67 -27.39 -21.11
N SER A 104 -10.13 -26.94 -22.25
CA SER A 104 -9.88 -27.78 -23.41
C SER A 104 -8.55 -28.54 -23.31
N ALA A 105 -8.47 -29.65 -24.04
CA ALA A 105 -7.24 -30.41 -24.19
C ALA A 105 -6.10 -29.61 -24.88
N GLU A 106 -6.43 -28.60 -25.66
CA GLU A 106 -5.46 -27.69 -26.30
C GLU A 106 -4.67 -26.88 -25.26
N VAL A 107 -5.37 -26.27 -24.32
CA VAL A 107 -4.75 -25.54 -23.20
C VAL A 107 -3.99 -26.49 -22.29
N ALA A 108 -4.52 -27.68 -22.02
CA ALA A 108 -3.82 -28.67 -21.22
C ALA A 108 -2.49 -29.12 -21.82
N ARG A 109 -2.37 -29.21 -23.17
CA ARG A 109 -1.12 -29.51 -23.86
C ARG A 109 -0.12 -28.37 -23.83
N GLU A 110 -0.60 -27.09 -23.92
CA GLU A 110 0.27 -25.94 -23.98
C GLU A 110 0.79 -25.55 -22.57
N TYR A 111 -0.07 -25.66 -21.52
CA TYR A 111 0.22 -25.20 -20.15
C TYR A 111 0.33 -26.33 -19.11
N GLY A 112 0.33 -27.58 -19.55
CA GLY A 112 0.48 -28.75 -18.67
C GLY A 112 -0.80 -29.22 -17.96
N ARG A 113 -1.85 -28.39 -17.92
CA ARG A 113 -3.17 -28.70 -17.33
C ARG A 113 -4.28 -27.86 -17.92
N SER A 114 -5.51 -28.36 -17.85
CA SER A 114 -6.71 -27.56 -18.12
C SER A 114 -7.10 -26.74 -16.88
N TYR A 115 -7.79 -25.63 -17.10
CA TYR A 115 -8.24 -24.75 -16.05
C TYR A 115 -9.75 -24.58 -16.10
N ASN A 116 -10.37 -24.61 -14.93
CA ASN A 116 -11.80 -24.34 -14.79
C ASN A 116 -11.97 -22.98 -14.07
N MET A 117 -12.27 -21.94 -14.84
CA MET A 117 -12.45 -20.59 -14.33
C MET A 117 -13.85 -20.11 -14.70
N PRO A 118 -14.73 -19.83 -13.72
CA PRO A 118 -16.08 -19.36 -13.98
C PRO A 118 -16.06 -17.93 -14.57
N VAL A 119 -17.11 -17.57 -15.30
CA VAL A 119 -17.19 -16.27 -15.99
C VAL A 119 -17.12 -15.08 -15.05
N SER A 120 -17.68 -15.20 -13.85
CA SER A 120 -17.59 -14.16 -12.81
C SER A 120 -16.14 -13.85 -12.46
N GLU A 121 -15.36 -14.88 -12.19
CA GLU A 121 -13.95 -14.76 -11.85
C GLU A 121 -13.12 -14.23 -13.03
N LEU A 122 -13.42 -14.71 -14.26
CA LEU A 122 -12.80 -14.17 -15.48
C LEU A 122 -13.01 -12.67 -15.62
N LYS A 123 -14.24 -12.20 -15.36
CA LYS A 123 -14.59 -10.77 -15.47
C LYS A 123 -13.80 -9.92 -14.49
N ASP A 124 -13.61 -10.40 -13.26
CA ASP A 124 -12.88 -9.68 -12.20
C ASP A 124 -11.36 -9.72 -12.42
N ALA A 125 -10.86 -10.81 -13.01
CA ALA A 125 -9.45 -11.01 -13.28
C ALA A 125 -8.94 -10.24 -14.51
N VAL A 126 -9.83 -9.87 -15.47
CA VAL A 126 -9.46 -9.26 -16.75
C VAL A 126 -9.47 -7.74 -16.67
N LYS A 127 -8.33 -7.13 -17.01
CA LYS A 127 -8.21 -5.68 -17.17
C LYS A 127 -7.70 -5.34 -18.56
N ILE A 128 -8.46 -4.49 -19.28
CA ILE A 128 -8.09 -4.03 -20.61
C ILE A 128 -7.63 -2.59 -20.52
N SER A 129 -6.47 -2.30 -21.08
CA SER A 129 -5.90 -0.95 -21.15
C SER A 129 -5.43 -0.63 -22.56
N THR A 130 -5.49 0.66 -22.89
CA THR A 130 -5.07 1.21 -24.19
C THR A 130 -4.12 2.36 -23.94
N GLN A 131 -3.16 2.55 -24.84
CA GLN A 131 -2.35 3.77 -24.85
C GLN A 131 -3.06 4.82 -25.70
N GLN A 132 -2.91 6.08 -25.33
CA GLN A 132 -3.48 7.18 -26.10
C GLN A 132 -2.96 7.14 -27.54
N ASN A 133 -3.89 7.29 -28.50
CA ASN A 133 -3.62 7.29 -29.94
C ASN A 133 -2.99 5.99 -30.49
N SER A 134 -3.20 4.87 -29.83
CA SER A 134 -2.70 3.57 -30.27
C SER A 134 -3.85 2.65 -30.69
N GLN A 135 -3.67 1.94 -31.79
CA GLN A 135 -4.55 0.85 -32.24
C GLN A 135 -4.25 -0.48 -31.51
N VAL A 136 -3.24 -0.46 -30.63
CA VAL A 136 -2.87 -1.60 -29.79
C VAL A 136 -3.53 -1.45 -28.42
N PHE A 137 -4.18 -2.48 -27.96
CA PHE A 137 -4.65 -2.58 -26.59
C PHE A 137 -4.08 -3.82 -25.89
N SER A 138 -3.91 -3.71 -24.61
CA SER A 138 -3.36 -4.75 -23.75
C SER A 138 -4.48 -5.41 -22.96
N VAL A 139 -4.47 -6.74 -22.91
CA VAL A 139 -5.35 -7.54 -22.07
C VAL A 139 -4.49 -8.15 -20.97
N ALA A 140 -4.61 -7.62 -19.77
CA ALA A 140 -3.93 -8.09 -18.58
C ALA A 140 -4.87 -8.99 -17.77
N VAL A 141 -4.40 -10.16 -17.38
CA VAL A 141 -5.15 -11.11 -16.55
C VAL A 141 -4.39 -11.33 -15.25
N LYS A 142 -5.09 -11.17 -14.13
CA LYS A 142 -4.52 -11.28 -12.79
C LYS A 142 -5.15 -12.45 -12.03
N THR A 143 -4.36 -13.50 -11.77
CA THR A 143 -4.77 -14.69 -11.02
C THR A 143 -3.73 -15.07 -9.96
N ASP A 144 -3.98 -16.11 -9.19
CA ASP A 144 -3.08 -16.67 -8.19
C ASP A 144 -2.05 -17.67 -8.77
N ASP A 145 -2.24 -18.07 -10.03
CA ASP A 145 -1.33 -18.97 -10.75
C ASP A 145 -0.74 -18.26 -11.97
N PRO A 146 0.60 -18.19 -12.13
CA PRO A 146 1.24 -17.54 -13.27
C PRO A 146 0.88 -18.18 -14.61
N ASN A 147 0.75 -19.53 -14.66
CA ASN A 147 0.37 -20.24 -15.88
C ASN A 147 -1.10 -20.01 -16.23
N LEU A 148 -1.99 -19.97 -15.24
CA LEU A 148 -3.39 -19.62 -15.45
C LEU A 148 -3.54 -18.19 -15.98
N SER A 149 -2.78 -17.23 -15.45
CA SER A 149 -2.80 -15.85 -15.96
C SER A 149 -2.41 -15.80 -17.44
N ALA A 150 -1.33 -16.48 -17.83
CA ALA A 150 -0.86 -16.52 -19.21
C ALA A 150 -1.82 -17.26 -20.13
N ALA A 151 -2.29 -18.44 -19.72
CA ALA A 151 -3.26 -19.24 -20.46
C ALA A 151 -4.56 -18.45 -20.71
N THR A 152 -5.07 -17.78 -19.67
CA THR A 152 -6.30 -16.99 -19.78
C THR A 152 -6.13 -15.79 -20.71
N ALA A 153 -5.04 -15.02 -20.57
CA ALA A 153 -4.77 -13.88 -21.43
C ALA A 153 -4.65 -14.29 -22.91
N ASN A 154 -3.92 -15.36 -23.20
CA ASN A 154 -3.75 -15.88 -24.56
C ASN A 154 -5.06 -16.48 -25.12
N THR A 155 -5.83 -17.17 -24.30
CA THR A 155 -7.14 -17.72 -24.71
C THR A 155 -8.12 -16.59 -25.03
N ILE A 156 -8.17 -15.52 -24.23
CA ILE A 156 -8.97 -14.33 -24.50
C ILE A 156 -8.59 -13.74 -25.86
N ALA A 157 -7.31 -13.55 -26.13
CA ALA A 157 -6.83 -13.01 -27.41
C ALA A 157 -7.24 -13.88 -28.60
N GLN A 158 -7.14 -15.20 -28.46
CA GLN A 158 -7.54 -16.14 -29.53
C GLN A 158 -9.06 -16.16 -29.75
N VAL A 159 -9.85 -16.21 -28.68
CA VAL A 159 -11.32 -16.17 -28.74
C VAL A 159 -11.78 -14.85 -29.32
N PHE A 160 -11.23 -13.73 -28.86
CA PHE A 160 -11.53 -12.39 -29.41
C PHE A 160 -11.23 -12.33 -30.90
N LYS A 161 -10.03 -12.73 -31.32
CA LYS A 161 -9.63 -12.78 -32.74
C LYS A 161 -10.60 -13.59 -33.60
N LYS A 162 -11.10 -14.72 -33.08
CA LYS A 162 -12.10 -15.56 -33.78
C LYS A 162 -13.49 -14.92 -33.82
N GLN A 163 -13.91 -14.27 -32.71
CA GLN A 163 -15.28 -13.69 -32.62
C GLN A 163 -15.41 -12.38 -33.36
N ILE A 164 -14.43 -11.49 -33.29
CA ILE A 164 -14.54 -10.17 -33.93
C ILE A 164 -14.67 -10.28 -35.42
N LYS A 165 -14.03 -11.26 -36.07
CA LYS A 165 -14.17 -11.55 -37.50
C LYS A 165 -15.60 -11.90 -37.88
N LYS A 166 -16.36 -12.55 -36.96
CA LYS A 166 -17.74 -12.96 -37.18
C LYS A 166 -18.75 -11.81 -36.95
N ILE A 167 -18.42 -10.93 -35.99
CA ILE A 167 -19.37 -9.89 -35.52
C ILE A 167 -19.23 -8.60 -36.33
N MET A 168 -18.00 -8.19 -36.65
CA MET A 168 -17.74 -6.87 -37.22
C MET A 168 -17.11 -6.90 -38.62
N SER A 169 -16.97 -8.06 -39.24
CA SER A 169 -16.30 -8.22 -40.55
C SER A 169 -14.87 -7.64 -40.59
N VAL A 170 -14.24 -7.46 -39.44
CA VAL A 170 -12.89 -6.92 -39.31
C VAL A 170 -11.88 -8.07 -39.56
N ASN A 171 -11.12 -7.97 -40.64
CA ASN A 171 -10.22 -9.04 -41.07
C ASN A 171 -8.81 -8.92 -40.48
N ASN A 172 -8.47 -7.82 -39.79
CA ASN A 172 -7.10 -7.49 -39.45
C ASN A 172 -6.90 -7.36 -37.91
N VAL A 173 -7.06 -8.49 -37.22
CA VAL A 173 -6.71 -8.60 -35.78
C VAL A 173 -5.47 -9.44 -35.65
N THR A 174 -4.42 -8.84 -35.13
CA THR A 174 -3.11 -9.49 -34.94
C THR A 174 -2.73 -9.49 -33.45
N ILE A 175 -2.35 -10.65 -32.93
CA ILE A 175 -1.76 -10.75 -31.60
C ILE A 175 -0.29 -10.32 -31.75
N VAL A 176 0.06 -9.16 -31.21
CA VAL A 176 1.40 -8.57 -31.31
C VAL A 176 2.35 -9.25 -30.34
N SER A 177 1.87 -9.43 -29.10
CA SER A 177 2.63 -10.11 -28.04
C SER A 177 1.77 -11.14 -27.35
N ARG A 178 2.32 -12.34 -27.15
CA ARG A 178 1.66 -13.36 -26.34
C ARG A 178 2.05 -13.18 -24.87
N ALA A 179 1.10 -13.44 -24.00
CA ALA A 179 1.35 -13.46 -22.57
C ALA A 179 2.26 -14.62 -22.20
N ALA A 180 3.33 -14.34 -21.46
CA ALA A 180 4.18 -15.33 -20.81
C ALA A 180 3.80 -15.43 -19.33
N ALA A 181 4.05 -16.59 -18.72
CA ALA A 181 3.88 -16.75 -17.28
C ALA A 181 4.91 -15.87 -16.56
N PRO A 182 4.47 -14.96 -15.64
CA PRO A 182 5.38 -14.10 -14.92
C PRO A 182 6.14 -14.85 -13.83
N ASP A 183 7.44 -14.57 -13.70
CA ASP A 183 8.33 -15.19 -12.71
C ASP A 183 8.10 -14.65 -11.28
N SER A 184 7.49 -13.46 -11.15
CA SER A 184 7.28 -12.81 -9.87
C SER A 184 5.85 -12.30 -9.71
N PRO A 185 5.31 -12.30 -8.48
CA PRO A 185 3.97 -11.77 -8.23
C PRO A 185 3.90 -10.26 -8.47
N SER A 186 2.83 -9.82 -9.09
CA SER A 186 2.51 -8.39 -9.29
C SER A 186 1.83 -7.76 -8.08
N PHE A 187 1.32 -8.59 -7.17
CA PHE A 187 0.68 -8.17 -5.91
C PHE A 187 0.89 -9.27 -4.84
N PRO A 188 1.11 -8.90 -3.57
CA PRO A 188 1.24 -7.54 -3.06
C PRO A 188 2.58 -6.90 -3.42
N ASN A 189 2.61 -5.57 -3.52
CA ASN A 189 3.88 -4.86 -3.60
C ASN A 189 4.47 -4.75 -2.19
N VAL A 190 5.39 -5.65 -1.85
CA VAL A 190 6.00 -5.75 -0.51
C VAL A 190 6.58 -4.41 -0.04
N LYS A 191 7.24 -3.67 -0.95
CA LYS A 191 7.82 -2.35 -0.62
C LYS A 191 6.74 -1.34 -0.22
N LEU A 192 5.61 -1.33 -0.94
CA LEU A 192 4.50 -0.43 -0.66
C LEU A 192 3.80 -0.78 0.66
N PHE A 193 3.60 -2.07 0.92
CA PHE A 193 2.98 -2.55 2.17
C PHE A 193 3.86 -2.23 3.38
N THR A 194 5.18 -2.43 3.28
CA THR A 194 6.13 -2.07 4.34
C THR A 194 6.11 -0.57 4.61
N LEU A 195 6.13 0.25 3.55
CA LEU A 195 6.06 1.71 3.68
C LEU A 195 4.74 2.15 4.30
N ALA A 196 3.62 1.61 3.83
CA ALA A 196 2.29 1.92 4.36
C ALA A 196 2.18 1.52 5.84
N GLY A 197 2.69 0.34 6.22
CA GLY A 197 2.80 -0.10 7.61
C GLY A 197 3.61 0.87 8.46
N ALA A 198 4.78 1.31 7.97
CA ALA A 198 5.63 2.26 8.67
C ALA A 198 4.93 3.62 8.86
N VAL A 199 4.26 4.16 7.83
CA VAL A 199 3.51 5.42 7.93
C VAL A 199 2.37 5.31 8.93
N LEU A 200 1.58 4.23 8.88
CA LEU A 200 0.52 3.99 9.84
C LEU A 200 1.06 3.85 11.27
N GLY A 201 2.16 3.15 11.45
CA GLY A 201 2.82 3.01 12.75
C GLY A 201 3.29 4.35 13.31
N LEU A 202 3.85 5.21 12.46
CA LEU A 202 4.27 6.54 12.84
C LEU A 202 3.08 7.40 13.29
N LEU A 203 1.99 7.40 12.52
CA LEU A 203 0.78 8.15 12.86
C LEU A 203 0.17 7.68 14.18
N LEU A 204 0.01 6.36 14.35
CA LEU A 204 -0.55 5.78 15.56
C LEU A 204 0.33 6.05 16.78
N SER A 205 1.66 5.96 16.64
CA SER A 205 2.59 6.25 17.74
C SER A 205 2.58 7.73 18.12
N ALA A 206 2.46 8.63 17.15
CA ALA A 206 2.34 10.07 17.42
C ALA A 206 1.05 10.39 18.16
N ILE A 207 -0.08 9.85 17.72
CA ILE A 207 -1.38 10.00 18.40
C ILE A 207 -1.30 9.47 19.83
N TYR A 208 -0.74 8.26 20.02
CA TYR A 208 -0.57 7.65 21.34
C TYR A 208 0.27 8.54 22.27
N LEU A 209 1.39 9.12 21.79
CA LEU A 209 2.23 10.00 22.57
C LEU A 209 1.52 11.30 22.95
N ILE A 210 0.77 11.89 22.03
CA ILE A 210 -0.02 13.10 22.29
C ILE A 210 -1.09 12.82 23.37
N VAL A 211 -1.84 11.74 23.20
CA VAL A 211 -2.88 11.36 24.19
C VAL A 211 -2.24 11.09 25.55
N LYS A 212 -1.13 10.36 25.59
CA LYS A 212 -0.40 10.09 26.84
C LYS A 212 0.08 11.35 27.54
N GLU A 213 0.62 12.33 26.81
CA GLU A 213 1.08 13.61 27.38
C GLU A 213 -0.09 14.47 27.83
N LEU A 214 -1.24 14.44 27.11
CA LEU A 214 -2.46 15.14 27.53
C LEU A 214 -3.08 14.53 28.80
N MET A 215 -2.90 13.22 29.02
CA MET A 215 -3.36 12.54 30.24
C MET A 215 -2.35 12.66 31.39
N ASP A 216 -1.14 13.12 31.14
CA ASP A 216 -0.13 13.34 32.17
C ASP A 216 -0.41 14.67 32.88
N THR A 217 -1.13 14.60 33.98
CA THR A 217 -1.49 15.74 34.84
C THR A 217 -0.37 16.13 35.80
N THR A 218 0.83 15.60 35.63
CA THR A 218 1.97 15.91 36.48
C THR A 218 2.45 17.34 36.22
N ILE A 219 2.47 18.16 37.25
CA ILE A 219 3.01 19.54 37.23
C ILE A 219 4.54 19.42 37.03
N LYS A 220 5.01 19.74 35.82
CA LYS A 220 6.45 19.66 35.46
C LYS A 220 7.13 21.02 35.36
N ASP A 221 6.33 22.12 35.27
CA ASP A 221 6.83 23.44 35.07
C ASP A 221 6.73 24.28 36.37
N ASP A 222 7.85 24.85 36.81
CA ASP A 222 7.94 25.79 37.91
C ASP A 222 7.10 27.05 37.63
N ASP A 223 6.91 27.40 36.36
CA ASP A 223 6.08 28.47 35.87
C ASP A 223 4.59 28.31 36.22
N PHE A 224 4.09 27.09 36.25
CA PHE A 224 2.71 26.81 36.66
C PHE A 224 2.48 27.12 38.14
N MET A 225 3.44 26.77 39.01
CA MET A 225 3.37 27.01 40.43
C MET A 225 3.35 28.51 40.76
N THR A 226 4.14 29.29 40.02
CA THR A 226 4.25 30.75 40.24
C THR A 226 3.15 31.56 39.60
N LYS A 227 2.73 31.20 38.37
CA LYS A 227 1.74 32.01 37.61
C LYS A 227 0.30 31.63 37.91
N GLU A 228 0.00 30.33 38.10
CA GLU A 228 -1.37 29.87 38.31
C GLU A 228 -1.72 29.73 39.81
N LEU A 229 -0.80 29.27 40.63
CA LEU A 229 -1.04 29.04 42.08
C LEU A 229 -0.53 30.17 42.95
N GLY A 230 0.20 31.14 42.39
CA GLY A 230 0.74 32.28 43.15
C GLY A 230 1.79 31.87 44.21
N LEU A 231 2.36 30.66 44.12
CA LEU A 231 3.31 30.13 45.08
C LEU A 231 4.73 30.44 44.65
N THR A 232 5.54 30.95 45.57
CA THR A 232 6.95 31.23 45.30
C THR A 232 7.74 29.94 45.34
N ASN A 233 8.47 29.60 44.25
CA ASN A 233 9.36 28.45 44.22
C ASN A 233 10.57 28.69 45.15
N LEU A 234 10.69 27.88 46.18
CA LEU A 234 11.76 27.97 47.18
C LEU A 234 13.03 27.18 46.79
N GLY A 235 13.03 26.52 45.65
CA GLY A 235 14.19 25.81 45.14
C GLY A 235 13.94 24.33 44.79
N HIS A 236 14.82 23.79 44.01
CA HIS A 236 14.83 22.37 43.55
C HIS A 236 15.74 21.53 44.38
N ILE A 237 15.25 20.41 44.93
CA ILE A 237 16.09 19.39 45.59
C ILE A 237 16.25 18.24 44.59
N ASN A 238 17.45 18.09 44.05
CA ASN A 238 17.80 16.96 43.19
C ASN A 238 17.90 15.65 43.97
N HIS A 239 17.33 14.60 43.44
CA HIS A 239 17.50 13.26 44.01
C HIS A 239 18.89 12.72 43.69
N PHE A 240 19.70 12.54 44.73
CA PHE A 240 21.03 11.96 44.62
C PHE A 240 20.98 10.46 44.85
N HIS A 241 21.35 9.69 43.84
CA HIS A 241 21.68 8.27 44.04
C HIS A 241 23.04 8.15 44.69
N LEU A 242 23.07 7.82 45.98
CA LEU A 242 24.30 7.46 46.66
C LEU A 242 24.81 6.15 46.02
N SER A 243 26.01 6.18 45.47
CA SER A 243 26.66 4.97 44.96
C SER A 243 26.86 3.98 46.09
N HIS A 244 26.80 2.68 45.82
CA HIS A 244 27.00 1.62 46.81
C HIS A 244 28.31 1.75 47.61
N ALA A 245 29.36 2.34 47.00
CA ALA A 245 30.65 2.61 47.65
C ALA A 245 30.53 3.63 48.79
N PHE A 246 29.64 4.62 48.70
CA PHE A 246 29.45 5.63 49.74
C PHE A 246 28.70 5.05 50.94
N ARG A 247 27.73 4.17 50.74
CA ARG A 247 27.05 3.42 51.82
C ARG A 247 27.98 2.52 52.59
N ALA A 248 28.87 1.79 51.91
CA ALA A 248 29.84 0.91 52.56
C ALA A 248 30.82 1.66 53.47
N ASN A 249 31.23 2.88 53.08
CA ASN A 249 32.13 3.68 53.91
C ASN A 249 31.47 4.29 55.16
N GLN A 250 30.17 4.56 55.14
CA GLN A 250 29.46 5.04 56.34
C GLN A 250 29.30 3.91 57.36
N VAL A 251 28.90 2.72 56.95
CA VAL A 251 28.80 1.55 57.84
C VAL A 251 30.13 1.23 58.47
N ARG A 252 31.26 1.33 57.71
CA ARG A 252 32.60 1.07 58.23
C ARG A 252 33.09 2.11 59.24
N ARG A 253 32.62 3.37 59.14
CA ARG A 253 32.93 4.41 60.12
C ARG A 253 32.16 4.22 61.45
N GLU A 254 30.91 3.80 61.40
CA GLU A 254 30.11 3.52 62.58
C GLU A 254 30.68 2.32 63.36
N ASP A 255 31.12 1.26 62.71
CA ASP A 255 31.72 0.11 63.36
C ASP A 255 33.05 0.47 64.09
N ASN A 256 33.88 1.35 63.53
CA ASN A 256 35.12 1.79 64.15
C ASN A 256 34.88 2.71 65.36
N THR A 257 33.82 3.51 65.36
CA THR A 257 33.51 4.37 66.53
C THR A 257 32.93 3.58 67.69
N HIS A 258 32.31 2.43 67.46
CA HIS A 258 31.83 1.53 68.50
C HIS A 258 32.96 0.66 69.10
N ALA A 259 34.03 0.38 68.35
CA ALA A 259 35.21 -0.39 68.85
C ALA A 259 36.04 0.44 69.79
N GLU A 260 36.22 1.75 69.58
CA GLU A 260 37.02 2.60 70.48
C GLU A 260 36.32 2.95 71.80
N ARG A 261 35.03 2.71 71.97
CA ARG A 261 34.32 2.93 73.25
C ARG A 261 34.32 1.74 74.19
N ARG A 262 35.01 0.64 73.89
CA ARG A 262 35.06 -0.59 74.70
C ARG A 262 36.45 -0.92 75.26
N VAL A 263 37.36 0.08 75.35
CA VAL A 263 38.67 -0.07 76.05
C VAL A 263 38.66 0.77 77.29
#